data_ad5f0dd0486f1863bffba053afde27da
#
_entry.id   ad5f0dd0486f1863bffba053afde27da
#
_cell.length_a   1.000
_cell.length_b   1.000
_cell.length_c   1.000
_cell.angle_alpha   90.00
_cell.angle_beta   90.00
_cell.angle_gamma   90.00
#
_symmetry.space_group_name_H-M   'P 1'
#
loop_
_entity.id
_entity.type
_entity.pdbx_description
1 polymer ?
#
loop_
_entity_poly.entity_id
_entity_poly.type
_entity_poly.pdbx_seq_one_letter_code
_entity_poly.pdbx_strand_id
1 'polypeptide(L)'
;MTTQSLIARAELFEPMRAAAAEAGRLALSMFRNNVRSWNKENQSPVSDADLAVDAFLRERLTAIDPSIGWLSEETADAPERLARDLIWIVDPIDGTRSFLAGREDWAVCVALVEKGRPVAAAIELPATAESFAAWKGRGATRNDQPIAAGRRSHLENATVARPAMLNEAALSAGIAVAPPRIHSIAVRLSRVATGELDGALAGKNAHDWDLAAPDLLVHEAGGRMTDAAGLVPVYNRAIPVHGALIAAGSELHPLLLSALAASLN
;
A
#
# COMPACT_ATOMS: atom_id res chain seq x y z
N MET A 1 -18.65 -17.17 -6.40
CA MET A 1 -17.74 -17.75 -5.38
C MET A 1 -18.56 -18.59 -4.44
N THR A 2 -18.16 -19.82 -4.17
CA THR A 2 -18.85 -20.68 -3.21
C THR A 2 -18.47 -20.27 -1.78
N THR A 3 -19.37 -20.42 -0.82
CA THR A 3 -19.14 -20.14 0.61
C THR A 3 -17.89 -20.88 1.14
N GLN A 4 -17.61 -22.07 0.64
CA GLN A 4 -16.46 -22.90 0.98
C GLN A 4 -15.12 -22.26 0.55
N SER A 5 -15.07 -21.53 -0.58
CA SER A 5 -13.90 -20.76 -1.04
C SER A 5 -13.58 -19.54 -0.15
N LEU A 6 -14.61 -18.91 0.44
CA LEU A 6 -14.43 -17.77 1.35
C LEU A 6 -13.94 -18.21 2.73
N ILE A 7 -14.40 -19.38 3.23
CA ILE A 7 -13.98 -19.92 4.55
C ILE A 7 -12.53 -20.36 4.51
N ALA A 8 -12.10 -21.10 3.48
CA ALA A 8 -10.70 -21.55 3.32
C ALA A 8 -9.71 -20.39 3.24
N ARG A 9 -10.16 -19.22 2.79
CA ARG A 9 -9.31 -18.01 2.70
C ARG A 9 -9.27 -17.22 3.98
N ALA A 10 -10.33 -17.25 4.81
CA ALA A 10 -10.34 -16.63 6.11
C ALA A 10 -9.27 -17.25 7.03
N GLU A 11 -8.93 -18.54 6.82
CA GLU A 11 -7.86 -19.23 7.55
C GLU A 11 -6.46 -18.70 7.22
N LEU A 12 -6.27 -18.02 6.07
CA LEU A 12 -4.99 -17.40 5.68
C LEU A 12 -4.77 -16.05 6.36
N PHE A 13 -5.83 -15.37 6.81
CA PHE A 13 -5.77 -13.97 7.24
C PHE A 13 -4.95 -13.78 8.51
N GLU A 14 -5.25 -14.51 9.57
CA GLU A 14 -4.54 -14.35 10.83
C GLU A 14 -3.07 -14.81 10.74
N PRO A 15 -2.72 -15.93 10.08
CA PRO A 15 -1.31 -16.28 9.82
C PRO A 15 -0.58 -15.20 9.00
N MET A 16 -1.22 -14.60 7.99
CA MET A 16 -0.65 -13.50 7.20
C MET A 16 -0.38 -12.27 8.08
N ARG A 17 -1.35 -11.86 8.91
CA ARG A 17 -1.20 -10.74 9.86
C ARG A 17 -0.05 -11.01 10.84
N ALA A 18 0.01 -12.21 11.39
CA ALA A 18 1.08 -12.60 12.31
C ALA A 18 2.46 -12.50 11.64
N ALA A 19 2.59 -12.98 10.39
CA ALA A 19 3.83 -12.89 9.62
C ALA A 19 4.22 -11.43 9.36
N ALA A 20 3.27 -10.57 8.97
CA ALA A 20 3.51 -9.14 8.77
C ALA A 20 3.97 -8.45 10.07
N ALA A 21 3.31 -8.73 11.20
CA ALA A 21 3.68 -8.17 12.49
C ALA A 21 5.08 -8.63 12.97
N GLU A 22 5.44 -9.90 12.75
CA GLU A 22 6.78 -10.42 13.02
C GLU A 22 7.83 -9.73 12.13
N ALA A 23 7.55 -9.58 10.84
CA ALA A 23 8.39 -8.87 9.88
C ALA A 23 8.58 -7.39 10.26
N GLY A 24 7.50 -6.74 10.73
CA GLY A 24 7.56 -5.37 11.26
C GLY A 24 8.49 -5.26 12.48
N ARG A 25 8.46 -6.23 13.40
CA ARG A 25 9.40 -6.26 14.54
C ARG A 25 10.84 -6.50 14.08
N LEU A 26 11.07 -7.34 13.08
CA LEU A 26 12.39 -7.55 12.50
C LEU A 26 12.92 -6.25 11.89
N ALA A 27 12.13 -5.58 11.04
CA ALA A 27 12.48 -4.29 10.46
C ALA A 27 12.80 -3.24 11.54
N LEU A 28 11.96 -3.14 12.59
CA LEU A 28 12.16 -2.20 13.68
C LEU A 28 13.45 -2.47 14.46
N SER A 29 13.84 -3.73 14.64
CA SER A 29 15.10 -4.09 15.30
C SER A 29 16.33 -3.61 14.53
N MET A 30 16.21 -3.41 13.22
CA MET A 30 17.26 -2.92 12.33
C MET A 30 17.16 -1.40 12.09
N PHE A 31 16.03 -0.77 12.40
CA PHE A 31 15.78 0.66 12.23
C PHE A 31 16.70 1.49 13.12
N ARG A 32 17.31 2.55 12.58
CA ARG A 32 18.30 3.41 13.25
C ARG A 32 19.57 2.67 13.70
N ASN A 33 19.79 1.47 13.22
CA ASN A 33 20.96 0.63 13.49
C ASN A 33 21.81 0.54 12.21
N ASN A 34 22.61 1.44 11.90
CA ASN A 34 23.65 1.54 10.85
C ASN A 34 23.71 0.35 9.85
N VAL A 35 22.56 0.00 9.25
CA VAL A 35 22.45 -1.08 8.27
C VAL A 35 23.17 -0.72 6.98
N ARG A 36 23.79 -1.70 6.34
CA ARG A 36 24.41 -1.50 5.03
C ARG A 36 23.32 -1.20 4.00
N SER A 37 23.57 -0.22 3.12
CA SER A 37 22.64 0.13 2.04
C SER A 37 23.39 0.46 0.76
N TRP A 38 22.69 0.28 -0.38
CA TRP A 38 23.20 0.60 -1.71
C TRP A 38 22.03 0.99 -2.63
N ASN A 39 22.35 1.46 -3.84
CA ASN A 39 21.33 1.74 -4.84
C ASN A 39 21.22 0.56 -5.82
N LYS A 40 19.98 0.19 -6.16
CA LYS A 40 19.65 -0.71 -7.28
C LYS A 40 20.00 -0.02 -8.61
N GLU A 41 19.97 -0.76 -9.72
CA GLU A 41 20.25 -0.20 -11.07
C GLU A 41 19.31 0.97 -11.43
N ASN A 42 18.08 0.94 -10.96
CA ASN A 42 17.08 2.01 -11.14
C ASN A 42 17.24 3.19 -10.16
N GLN A 43 18.36 3.25 -9.43
CA GLN A 43 18.68 4.29 -8.42
C GLN A 43 17.74 4.30 -7.20
N SER A 44 16.89 3.28 -6.99
CA SER A 44 16.17 3.13 -5.72
C SER A 44 17.11 2.58 -4.64
N PRO A 45 17.05 3.08 -3.39
CA PRO A 45 17.85 2.53 -2.31
C PRO A 45 17.29 1.18 -1.86
N VAL A 46 18.18 0.32 -1.40
CA VAL A 46 17.88 -0.95 -0.73
C VAL A 46 18.86 -1.15 0.41
N SER A 47 18.49 -1.88 1.44
CA SER A 47 19.35 -2.19 2.58
C SER A 47 19.31 -3.67 2.96
N ASP A 48 20.23 -4.07 3.84
CA ASP A 48 20.23 -5.41 4.44
C ASP A 48 18.90 -5.67 5.19
N ALA A 49 18.19 -4.63 5.66
CA ALA A 49 16.89 -4.77 6.31
C ALA A 49 15.79 -5.17 5.30
N ASP A 50 15.74 -4.55 4.12
CA ASP A 50 14.79 -4.91 3.06
C ASP A 50 14.93 -6.39 2.70
N LEU A 51 16.19 -6.85 2.47
CA LEU A 51 16.47 -8.26 2.12
C LEU A 51 16.14 -9.24 3.25
N ALA A 52 16.44 -8.87 4.51
CA ALA A 52 16.14 -9.72 5.65
C ALA A 52 14.63 -9.89 5.87
N VAL A 53 13.87 -8.79 5.72
CA VAL A 53 12.41 -8.79 5.83
C VAL A 53 11.77 -9.55 4.67
N ASP A 54 12.26 -9.39 3.44
CA ASP A 54 11.79 -10.13 2.27
C ASP A 54 11.96 -11.64 2.47
N ALA A 55 13.18 -12.08 2.84
CA ALA A 55 13.48 -13.48 3.07
C ALA A 55 12.60 -14.07 4.18
N PHE A 56 12.41 -13.34 5.28
CA PHE A 56 11.55 -13.74 6.38
C PHE A 56 10.09 -13.91 5.94
N LEU A 57 9.52 -12.90 5.25
CA LEU A 57 8.14 -12.96 4.77
C LEU A 57 7.94 -14.08 3.76
N ARG A 58 8.90 -14.29 2.84
CA ARG A 58 8.85 -15.37 1.86
C ARG A 58 8.79 -16.74 2.54
N GLU A 59 9.65 -16.99 3.53
CA GLU A 59 9.64 -18.23 4.30
C GLU A 59 8.30 -18.43 5.00
N ARG A 60 7.82 -17.43 5.75
CA ARG A 60 6.60 -17.52 6.56
C ARG A 60 5.34 -17.67 5.71
N LEU A 61 5.19 -16.86 4.65
CA LEU A 61 4.00 -16.88 3.80
C LEU A 61 3.94 -18.12 2.91
N THR A 62 5.10 -18.61 2.41
CA THR A 62 5.16 -19.87 1.66
C THR A 62 4.81 -21.08 2.56
N ALA A 63 5.16 -21.02 3.84
CA ALA A 63 4.82 -22.09 4.79
C ALA A 63 3.31 -22.15 5.09
N ILE A 64 2.57 -21.04 4.93
CA ILE A 64 1.10 -21.02 5.08
C ILE A 64 0.45 -21.83 3.95
N ASP A 65 0.80 -21.54 2.70
CA ASP A 65 0.35 -22.28 1.52
C ASP A 65 1.36 -22.13 0.37
N PRO A 66 2.14 -23.18 0.04
CA PRO A 66 3.14 -23.14 -1.03
C PRO A 66 2.56 -23.05 -2.44
N SER A 67 1.25 -23.21 -2.61
CA SER A 67 0.59 -23.08 -3.90
C SER A 67 0.31 -21.62 -4.30
N ILE A 68 0.37 -20.69 -3.36
CA ILE A 68 0.16 -19.24 -3.60
C ILE A 68 1.42 -18.67 -4.27
N GLY A 69 1.23 -17.88 -5.34
CA GLY A 69 2.31 -17.22 -6.06
C GLY A 69 3.01 -16.14 -5.21
N TRP A 70 4.13 -15.62 -5.71
CA TRP A 70 4.95 -14.62 -5.02
C TRP A 70 5.33 -13.47 -5.94
N LEU A 71 5.17 -12.24 -5.46
CA LEU A 71 5.71 -11.02 -6.05
C LEU A 71 6.18 -10.10 -4.93
N SER A 72 7.43 -9.66 -4.99
CA SER A 72 8.00 -8.73 -4.01
C SER A 72 8.94 -7.74 -4.69
N GLU A 73 9.18 -6.60 -4.05
CA GLU A 73 10.13 -5.61 -4.53
C GLU A 73 11.57 -6.14 -4.58
N GLU A 74 11.96 -7.03 -3.64
CA GLU A 74 13.35 -7.45 -3.45
C GLU A 74 13.66 -8.83 -4.05
N THR A 75 12.64 -9.58 -4.46
CA THR A 75 12.81 -10.87 -5.12
C THR A 75 12.69 -10.73 -6.63
N ALA A 76 13.59 -11.36 -7.39
CA ALA A 76 13.48 -11.44 -8.85
C ALA A 76 12.11 -12.00 -9.27
N ASP A 77 11.45 -11.30 -10.19
CA ASP A 77 10.12 -11.68 -10.67
C ASP A 77 10.17 -13.02 -11.41
N ALA A 78 9.21 -13.89 -11.14
CA ALA A 78 9.04 -15.20 -11.74
C ALA A 78 7.73 -15.25 -12.53
N PRO A 79 7.77 -15.41 -13.88
CA PRO A 79 6.57 -15.37 -14.73
C PRO A 79 5.50 -16.41 -14.36
N GLU A 80 5.86 -17.49 -13.66
CA GLU A 80 4.98 -18.55 -13.18
C GLU A 80 3.87 -18.02 -12.26
N ARG A 81 4.09 -16.87 -11.60
CA ARG A 81 3.07 -16.19 -10.80
C ARG A 81 1.83 -15.82 -11.62
N LEU A 82 1.97 -15.56 -12.91
CA LEU A 82 0.87 -15.17 -13.79
C LEU A 82 -0.16 -16.29 -14.01
N ALA A 83 0.25 -17.54 -13.80
CA ALA A 83 -0.62 -18.71 -13.86
C ALA A 83 -1.33 -19.02 -12.53
N ARG A 84 -1.11 -18.21 -11.48
CA ARG A 84 -1.69 -18.43 -10.15
C ARG A 84 -2.91 -17.54 -9.95
N ASP A 85 -4.00 -18.13 -9.47
CA ASP A 85 -5.22 -17.37 -9.07
C ASP A 85 -4.99 -16.54 -7.80
N LEU A 86 -4.14 -17.04 -6.89
CA LEU A 86 -3.74 -16.37 -5.65
C LEU A 86 -2.26 -16.05 -5.66
N ILE A 87 -1.92 -14.85 -5.18
CA ILE A 87 -0.54 -14.39 -5.08
C ILE A 87 -0.34 -13.54 -3.82
N TRP A 88 0.77 -13.76 -3.12
CA TRP A 88 1.30 -12.83 -2.15
C TRP A 88 2.00 -11.69 -2.89
N ILE A 89 1.63 -10.45 -2.58
CA ILE A 89 2.32 -9.25 -3.04
C ILE A 89 2.87 -8.54 -1.82
N VAL A 90 4.18 -8.31 -1.80
CA VAL A 90 4.93 -7.88 -0.61
C VAL A 90 5.82 -6.69 -0.93
N ASP A 91 5.77 -5.68 -0.06
CA ASP A 91 6.81 -4.67 0.06
C ASP A 91 7.47 -4.82 1.43
N PRO A 92 8.72 -5.26 1.49
CA PRO A 92 9.44 -5.45 2.75
C PRO A 92 9.61 -4.17 3.55
N ILE A 93 9.92 -3.04 2.88
CA ILE A 93 10.03 -1.71 3.50
C ILE A 93 9.59 -0.64 2.50
N ASP A 94 8.28 -0.40 2.37
CA ASP A 94 7.80 0.79 1.65
C ASP A 94 8.28 2.06 2.35
N GLY A 95 9.06 2.84 1.63
CA GLY A 95 9.70 4.02 2.20
C GLY A 95 11.13 3.77 2.69
N THR A 96 11.93 2.94 2.04
CA THR A 96 13.35 2.66 2.36
C THR A 96 14.17 3.95 2.58
N ARG A 97 13.89 5.03 1.83
CA ARG A 97 14.55 6.34 2.04
C ARG A 97 14.28 6.93 3.42
N SER A 98 13.05 6.80 3.92
CA SER A 98 12.70 7.25 5.26
C SER A 98 13.31 6.34 6.31
N PHE A 99 13.28 5.03 6.11
CA PHE A 99 13.92 4.06 6.98
C PHE A 99 15.41 4.38 7.16
N LEU A 100 16.15 4.55 6.07
CA LEU A 100 17.57 4.85 6.09
C LEU A 100 17.89 6.24 6.70
N ALA A 101 16.99 7.20 6.54
CA ALA A 101 17.12 8.53 7.13
C ALA A 101 16.68 8.58 8.62
N GLY A 102 16.29 7.46 9.22
CA GLY A 102 15.82 7.39 10.60
C GLY A 102 14.47 8.06 10.85
N ARG A 103 13.65 8.25 9.78
CA ARG A 103 12.31 8.83 9.84
C ARG A 103 11.29 7.71 10.05
N GLU A 104 10.11 8.06 10.55
CA GLU A 104 9.09 7.10 10.95
C GLU A 104 8.08 6.75 9.82
N ASP A 105 8.16 7.43 8.66
CA ASP A 105 7.24 7.26 7.54
C ASP A 105 7.68 6.10 6.61
N TRP A 106 7.66 4.87 7.13
CA TRP A 106 7.90 3.62 6.40
C TRP A 106 6.99 2.50 6.90
N ALA A 107 6.77 1.47 6.08
CA ALA A 107 5.85 0.39 6.39
C ALA A 107 6.34 -0.95 5.84
N VAL A 108 5.90 -2.07 6.44
CA VAL A 108 5.94 -3.42 5.87
C VAL A 108 4.56 -3.74 5.33
N CYS A 109 4.46 -4.14 4.06
CA CYS A 109 3.19 -4.37 3.39
C CYS A 109 3.07 -5.80 2.89
N VAL A 110 1.94 -6.46 3.20
CA VAL A 110 1.57 -7.78 2.69
C VAL A 110 0.14 -7.74 2.18
N ALA A 111 -0.06 -8.18 0.94
CA ALA A 111 -1.38 -8.37 0.36
C ALA A 111 -1.55 -9.79 -0.16
N LEU A 112 -2.74 -10.37 0.03
CA LEU A 112 -3.20 -11.52 -0.74
C LEU A 112 -4.08 -11.01 -1.87
N VAL A 113 -3.65 -11.29 -3.10
CA VAL A 113 -4.35 -10.87 -4.32
C VAL A 113 -4.96 -12.10 -4.98
N GLU A 114 -6.24 -12.00 -5.32
CA GLU A 114 -6.98 -13.01 -6.06
C GLU A 114 -7.44 -12.44 -7.39
N LYS A 115 -7.04 -13.10 -8.51
CA LYS A 115 -7.49 -12.73 -9.87
C LYS A 115 -7.38 -11.23 -10.13
N GLY A 116 -6.24 -10.65 -9.74
CA GLY A 116 -5.91 -9.24 -9.96
C GLY A 116 -6.55 -8.27 -8.97
N ARG A 117 -7.24 -8.73 -7.90
CA ARG A 117 -7.78 -7.82 -6.86
C ARG A 117 -7.34 -8.25 -5.46
N PRO A 118 -6.91 -7.32 -4.60
CA PRO A 118 -6.55 -7.65 -3.24
C PRO A 118 -7.79 -8.09 -2.46
N VAL A 119 -7.62 -9.14 -1.65
CA VAL A 119 -8.68 -9.74 -0.81
C VAL A 119 -8.32 -9.75 0.66
N ALA A 120 -7.02 -9.65 1.00
CA ALA A 120 -6.54 -9.45 2.36
C ALA A 120 -5.33 -8.52 2.34
N ALA A 121 -5.18 -7.72 3.37
CA ALA A 121 -4.06 -6.79 3.54
C ALA A 121 -3.63 -6.71 5.01
N ALA A 122 -2.32 -6.64 5.22
CA ALA A 122 -1.69 -6.27 6.49
C ALA A 122 -0.60 -5.24 6.20
N ILE A 123 -0.60 -4.14 6.94
CA ILE A 123 0.38 -3.06 6.81
C ILE A 123 0.85 -2.72 8.22
N GLU A 124 2.14 -2.88 8.45
CA GLU A 124 2.76 -2.54 9.73
C GLU A 124 3.56 -1.24 9.60
N LEU A 125 3.32 -0.30 10.50
CA LEU A 125 4.09 0.92 10.70
C LEU A 125 4.80 0.82 12.06
N PRO A 126 5.89 0.05 12.15
CA PRO A 126 6.45 -0.32 13.44
C PRO A 126 7.04 0.87 14.21
N ALA A 127 7.53 1.89 13.50
CA ALA A 127 8.11 3.08 14.11
C ALA A 127 7.08 3.93 14.88
N THR A 128 5.79 3.83 14.53
CA THR A 128 4.67 4.52 15.19
C THR A 128 3.76 3.57 15.97
N ALA A 129 4.12 2.28 16.04
CA ALA A 129 3.34 1.23 16.70
C ALA A 129 1.89 1.12 16.15
N GLU A 130 1.73 1.22 14.84
CA GLU A 130 0.45 1.08 14.16
C GLU A 130 0.44 -0.19 13.30
N SER A 131 -0.62 -0.98 13.42
CA SER A 131 -0.89 -2.16 12.61
C SER A 131 -2.24 -1.98 11.92
N PHE A 132 -2.26 -2.07 10.60
CA PHE A 132 -3.47 -1.96 9.80
C PHE A 132 -3.79 -3.30 9.16
N ALA A 133 -5.07 -3.64 9.13
CA ALA A 133 -5.54 -4.86 8.49
C ALA A 133 -6.86 -4.60 7.76
N ALA A 134 -7.03 -5.27 6.63
CA ALA A 134 -8.27 -5.26 5.88
C ALA A 134 -8.55 -6.63 5.28
N TRP A 135 -9.82 -7.00 5.25
CA TRP A 135 -10.32 -8.20 4.58
C TRP A 135 -11.53 -7.83 3.74
N LYS A 136 -11.54 -8.27 2.49
CA LYS A 136 -12.62 -7.95 1.53
C LYS A 136 -14.01 -8.23 2.10
N GLY A 137 -14.82 -7.16 2.21
CA GLY A 137 -16.18 -7.17 2.75
C GLY A 137 -16.27 -7.28 4.27
N ARG A 138 -15.17 -7.08 5.00
CA ARG A 138 -15.13 -7.11 6.47
C ARG A 138 -14.67 -5.81 7.10
N GLY A 139 -14.39 -4.79 6.29
CA GLY A 139 -13.89 -3.51 6.73
C GLY A 139 -12.39 -3.48 6.98
N ALA A 140 -11.92 -2.35 7.48
CA ALA A 140 -10.53 -2.06 7.78
C ALA A 140 -10.36 -1.71 9.26
N THR A 141 -9.18 -2.04 9.82
CA THR A 141 -8.84 -1.76 11.22
C THR A 141 -7.47 -1.13 11.35
N ARG A 142 -7.28 -0.33 12.43
CA ARG A 142 -5.98 0.10 12.95
C ARG A 142 -5.88 -0.36 14.40
N ASN A 143 -4.86 -1.13 14.74
CA ASN A 143 -4.68 -1.72 16.06
C ASN A 143 -5.97 -2.43 16.54
N ASP A 144 -6.55 -3.24 15.65
CA ASP A 144 -7.81 -3.98 15.83
C ASP A 144 -9.07 -3.12 16.07
N GLN A 145 -8.96 -1.80 15.96
CA GLN A 145 -10.11 -0.89 16.03
C GLN A 145 -10.59 -0.53 14.62
N PRO A 146 -11.90 -0.57 14.34
CA PRO A 146 -12.44 -0.18 13.03
C PRO A 146 -12.05 1.25 12.65
N ILE A 147 -11.71 1.44 11.37
CA ILE A 147 -11.41 2.76 10.80
C ILE A 147 -12.34 3.07 9.64
N ALA A 148 -12.45 4.35 9.31
CA ALA A 148 -13.21 4.84 8.15
C ALA A 148 -12.50 6.02 7.50
N ALA A 149 -12.51 6.04 6.16
CA ALA A 149 -12.04 7.17 5.37
C ALA A 149 -12.89 8.43 5.62
N GLY A 150 -12.29 9.59 5.37
CA GLY A 150 -12.97 10.88 5.55
C GLY A 150 -14.22 11.00 4.67
N ARG A 151 -15.22 11.76 5.16
CA ARG A 151 -16.50 12.02 4.47
C ARG A 151 -16.58 13.43 3.88
N ARG A 152 -15.43 14.03 3.57
CA ARG A 152 -15.42 15.36 2.93
C ARG A 152 -16.06 15.28 1.54
N SER A 153 -16.94 16.24 1.23
CA SER A 153 -17.69 16.31 -0.03
C SER A 153 -17.37 17.57 -0.86
N HIS A 154 -16.27 18.26 -0.56
CA HIS A 154 -15.82 19.47 -1.28
C HIS A 154 -14.30 19.57 -1.29
N LEU A 155 -13.75 20.21 -2.34
CA LEU A 155 -12.30 20.35 -2.54
C LEU A 155 -11.68 21.43 -1.66
N GLU A 156 -12.44 22.46 -1.34
CA GLU A 156 -11.94 23.63 -0.59
C GLU A 156 -11.30 23.19 0.72
N ASN A 157 -10.05 23.60 0.92
CA ASN A 157 -9.23 23.26 2.08
C ASN A 157 -9.03 21.75 2.34
N ALA A 158 -9.23 20.89 1.33
CA ALA A 158 -8.92 19.46 1.45
C ALA A 158 -7.41 19.26 1.64
N THR A 159 -7.03 18.40 2.59
CA THR A 159 -5.64 18.01 2.84
C THR A 159 -5.28 16.81 1.99
N VAL A 160 -4.58 17.06 0.87
CA VAL A 160 -4.23 16.02 -0.12
C VAL A 160 -2.71 15.88 -0.26
N ALA A 161 -2.18 14.72 0.12
CA ALA A 161 -0.78 14.39 -0.09
C ALA A 161 -0.53 14.15 -1.59
N ARG A 162 0.45 14.85 -2.18
CA ARG A 162 0.68 14.82 -3.63
C ARG A 162 2.12 15.13 -4.02
N PRO A 163 2.55 14.71 -5.23
CA PRO A 163 3.80 15.17 -5.82
C PRO A 163 3.81 16.69 -6.01
N ALA A 164 4.97 17.33 -5.80
CA ALA A 164 5.11 18.80 -5.88
C ALA A 164 4.68 19.38 -7.25
N MET A 165 4.85 18.63 -8.34
CA MET A 165 4.44 19.04 -9.69
C MET A 165 2.93 19.28 -9.83
N LEU A 166 2.12 18.74 -8.92
CA LEU A 166 0.66 18.93 -8.91
C LEU A 166 0.18 20.06 -7.99
N ASN A 167 1.11 20.78 -7.33
CA ASN A 167 0.72 21.83 -6.38
C ASN A 167 -0.07 22.96 -7.05
N GLU A 168 0.34 23.43 -8.22
CA GLU A 168 -0.32 24.51 -8.92
C GLU A 168 -1.77 24.12 -9.33
N ALA A 169 -1.94 22.95 -9.94
CA ALA A 169 -3.25 22.43 -10.31
C ALA A 169 -4.15 22.23 -9.09
N ALA A 170 -3.61 21.70 -7.99
CA ALA A 170 -4.36 21.50 -6.75
C ALA A 170 -4.80 22.83 -6.12
N LEU A 171 -3.90 23.81 -6.03
CA LEU A 171 -4.23 25.14 -5.49
C LEU A 171 -5.28 25.86 -6.36
N SER A 172 -5.18 25.73 -7.69
CA SER A 172 -6.18 26.27 -8.62
C SER A 172 -7.57 25.64 -8.44
N ALA A 173 -7.62 24.38 -7.99
CA ALA A 173 -8.85 23.67 -7.63
C ALA A 173 -9.35 23.96 -6.20
N GLY A 174 -8.69 24.87 -5.45
CA GLY A 174 -9.06 25.22 -4.08
C GLY A 174 -8.59 24.21 -3.01
N ILE A 175 -7.76 23.24 -3.39
CA ILE A 175 -7.20 22.25 -2.46
C ILE A 175 -6.12 22.91 -1.60
N ALA A 176 -6.11 22.65 -0.30
CA ALA A 176 -5.13 23.20 0.63
C ALA A 176 -3.68 22.91 0.24
N VAL A 177 -2.75 23.63 0.85
CA VAL A 177 -1.31 23.32 0.74
C VAL A 177 -1.09 21.87 1.16
N ALA A 178 -0.21 21.17 0.41
CA ALA A 178 0.13 19.79 0.72
C ALA A 178 0.68 19.65 2.14
N PRO A 179 0.34 18.57 2.86
CA PRO A 179 0.97 18.25 4.14
C PRO A 179 2.48 17.99 3.94
N PRO A 180 3.27 17.92 5.03
CA PRO A 180 4.65 17.51 4.95
C PRO A 180 4.83 16.23 4.14
N ARG A 181 5.92 16.12 3.39
CA ARG A 181 6.14 14.99 2.50
C ARG A 181 6.27 13.69 3.29
N ILE A 182 5.42 12.73 2.96
CA ILE A 182 5.50 11.34 3.40
C ILE A 182 6.06 10.54 2.21
N HIS A 183 7.16 9.81 2.38
CA HIS A 183 7.81 9.07 1.29
C HIS A 183 7.10 7.74 1.00
N SER A 184 6.70 7.02 2.04
CA SER A 184 5.95 5.77 1.93
C SER A 184 4.57 6.01 1.30
N ILE A 185 4.24 5.25 0.25
CA ILE A 185 2.91 5.26 -0.36
C ILE A 185 1.91 4.61 0.58
N ALA A 186 2.29 3.51 1.22
CA ALA A 186 1.43 2.79 2.15
C ALA A 186 1.05 3.65 3.35
N VAL A 187 2.01 4.40 3.93
CA VAL A 187 1.71 5.35 5.02
C VAL A 187 0.71 6.41 4.56
N ARG A 188 0.93 7.03 3.38
CA ARG A 188 -0.01 8.04 2.86
C ARG A 188 -1.42 7.49 2.69
N LEU A 189 -1.55 6.30 2.11
CA LEU A 189 -2.85 5.67 1.85
C LEU A 189 -3.51 5.18 3.16
N SER A 190 -2.72 4.74 4.14
CA SER A 190 -3.23 4.43 5.48
C SER A 190 -3.81 5.68 6.16
N ARG A 191 -3.19 6.86 5.98
CA ARG A 191 -3.75 8.14 6.51
C ARG A 191 -5.04 8.56 5.78
N VAL A 192 -5.22 8.16 4.51
CA VAL A 192 -6.52 8.33 3.81
C VAL A 192 -7.56 7.38 4.40
N ALA A 193 -7.19 6.12 4.65
CA ALA A 193 -8.09 5.12 5.23
C ALA A 193 -8.57 5.48 6.66
N THR A 194 -7.79 6.26 7.41
CA THR A 194 -8.17 6.77 8.75
C THR A 194 -8.87 8.13 8.71
N GLY A 195 -8.93 8.79 7.56
CA GLY A 195 -9.45 10.15 7.44
C GLY A 195 -8.50 11.25 7.96
N GLU A 196 -7.26 10.91 8.31
CA GLU A 196 -6.22 11.89 8.69
C GLU A 196 -5.75 12.72 7.49
N LEU A 197 -5.81 12.14 6.29
CA LEU A 197 -5.72 12.84 5.01
C LEU A 197 -7.06 12.71 4.28
N ASP A 198 -7.50 13.79 3.66
CA ASP A 198 -8.71 13.76 2.82
C ASP A 198 -8.44 12.99 1.50
N GLY A 199 -7.20 13.02 1.02
CA GLY A 199 -6.79 12.28 -0.17
C GLY A 199 -5.29 12.15 -0.32
N ALA A 200 -4.88 11.28 -1.23
CA ALA A 200 -3.48 11.10 -1.62
C ALA A 200 -3.36 10.78 -3.11
N LEU A 201 -2.28 11.26 -3.73
CA LEU A 201 -1.92 10.97 -5.10
C LEU A 201 -0.63 10.15 -5.12
N ALA A 202 -0.65 9.01 -5.81
CA ALA A 202 0.55 8.28 -6.18
C ALA A 202 1.01 8.73 -7.58
N GLY A 203 2.31 8.95 -7.74
CA GLY A 203 2.90 9.29 -9.04
C GLY A 203 2.90 8.10 -10.00
N LYS A 204 3.29 8.35 -11.25
CA LYS A 204 3.56 7.29 -12.22
C LYS A 204 4.70 6.39 -11.73
N ASN A 205 4.68 5.13 -12.15
CA ASN A 205 5.67 4.09 -11.83
C ASN A 205 5.58 3.53 -10.39
N ALA A 206 4.46 3.67 -9.69
CA ALA A 206 4.19 2.88 -8.51
C ALA A 206 3.98 1.40 -8.92
N HIS A 207 4.52 0.48 -8.14
CA HIS A 207 4.43 -0.95 -8.42
C HIS A 207 3.29 -1.61 -7.65
N ASP A 208 3.00 -2.86 -8.00
CA ASP A 208 1.97 -3.65 -7.31
C ASP A 208 2.20 -3.71 -5.79
N TRP A 209 3.45 -3.85 -5.34
CA TRP A 209 3.81 -3.97 -3.93
C TRP A 209 3.61 -2.68 -3.13
N ASP A 210 3.78 -1.51 -3.74
CA ASP A 210 3.49 -0.20 -3.14
C ASP A 210 1.99 -0.02 -2.86
N LEU A 211 1.12 -0.73 -3.62
CA LEU A 211 -0.28 -0.37 -3.78
C LEU A 211 -1.27 -1.43 -3.31
N ALA A 212 -0.97 -2.74 -3.47
CA ALA A 212 -1.99 -3.78 -3.31
C ALA A 212 -2.58 -3.83 -1.89
N ALA A 213 -1.74 -3.73 -0.86
CA ALA A 213 -2.22 -3.73 0.53
C ALA A 213 -2.99 -2.43 0.86
N PRO A 214 -2.44 -1.22 0.60
CA PRO A 214 -3.15 0.00 0.92
C PRO A 214 -4.39 0.27 0.04
N ASP A 215 -4.49 -0.26 -1.19
CA ASP A 215 -5.73 -0.19 -1.99
C ASP A 215 -6.89 -0.86 -1.26
N LEU A 216 -6.68 -2.10 -0.79
CA LEU A 216 -7.72 -2.79 -0.03
C LEU A 216 -8.06 -2.06 1.27
N LEU A 217 -7.05 -1.55 1.99
CA LEU A 217 -7.27 -0.81 3.22
C LEU A 217 -8.16 0.42 2.99
N VAL A 218 -7.85 1.23 1.97
CA VAL A 218 -8.66 2.41 1.59
C VAL A 218 -10.07 1.99 1.19
N HIS A 219 -10.20 0.94 0.38
CA HIS A 219 -11.49 0.45 -0.10
C HIS A 219 -12.39 -0.04 1.05
N GLU A 220 -11.84 -0.87 1.93
CA GLU A 220 -12.58 -1.43 3.07
C GLU A 220 -12.87 -0.38 4.16
N ALA A 221 -12.12 0.72 4.20
CA ALA A 221 -12.42 1.89 5.01
C ALA A 221 -13.52 2.81 4.41
N GLY A 222 -14.09 2.45 3.24
CA GLY A 222 -15.13 3.22 2.56
C GLY A 222 -14.60 4.33 1.64
N GLY A 223 -13.29 4.32 1.33
CA GLY A 223 -12.68 5.18 0.32
C GLY A 223 -12.68 4.55 -1.08
N ARG A 224 -11.98 5.21 -2.00
CA ARG A 224 -11.76 4.75 -3.38
C ARG A 224 -10.33 5.04 -3.81
N MET A 225 -9.76 4.14 -4.63
CA MET A 225 -8.51 4.38 -5.36
C MET A 225 -8.71 4.02 -6.83
N THR A 226 -8.35 4.93 -7.74
CA THR A 226 -8.44 4.73 -9.20
C THR A 226 -7.27 5.40 -9.92
N ASP A 227 -7.07 5.02 -11.17
CA ASP A 227 -6.22 5.79 -12.09
C ASP A 227 -6.90 7.10 -12.55
N ALA A 228 -6.21 7.87 -13.41
CA ALA A 228 -6.71 9.13 -13.95
C ALA A 228 -7.93 8.95 -14.88
N ALA A 229 -8.21 7.75 -15.35
CA ALA A 229 -9.41 7.41 -16.13
C ALA A 229 -10.59 6.94 -15.23
N GLY A 230 -10.40 6.86 -13.92
CA GLY A 230 -11.40 6.38 -12.98
C GLY A 230 -11.49 4.86 -12.89
N LEU A 231 -10.52 4.13 -13.45
CA LEU A 231 -10.47 2.67 -13.42
C LEU A 231 -9.73 2.19 -12.16
N VAL A 232 -10.27 1.15 -11.54
CA VAL A 232 -9.62 0.52 -10.37
C VAL A 232 -8.34 -0.22 -10.81
N PRO A 233 -7.26 -0.20 -10.01
CA PRO A 233 -6.03 -0.91 -10.31
C PRO A 233 -6.26 -2.41 -10.45
N VAL A 234 -5.53 -3.03 -11.39
CA VAL A 234 -5.49 -4.50 -11.56
C VAL A 234 -4.06 -4.96 -11.33
N TYR A 235 -3.89 -5.84 -10.36
CA TYR A 235 -2.61 -6.36 -9.89
C TYR A 235 -2.22 -7.67 -10.58
N ASN A 236 -0.99 -8.12 -10.34
CA ASN A 236 -0.43 -9.35 -10.90
C ASN A 236 -0.42 -9.37 -12.44
N ARG A 237 -0.18 -8.23 -13.07
CA ARG A 237 0.05 -8.17 -14.52
C ARG A 237 1.51 -8.53 -14.86
N ALA A 238 1.78 -8.86 -16.13
CA ALA A 238 3.13 -9.14 -16.61
C ALA A 238 4.12 -7.99 -16.33
N ILE A 239 3.64 -6.76 -16.40
CA ILE A 239 4.36 -5.55 -15.96
C ILE A 239 3.60 -5.01 -14.75
N PRO A 240 4.11 -5.22 -13.53
CA PRO A 240 3.43 -4.85 -12.28
C PRO A 240 3.64 -3.37 -11.93
N VAL A 241 3.37 -2.47 -12.90
CA VAL A 241 3.58 -1.02 -12.78
C VAL A 241 2.29 -0.29 -13.12
N HIS A 242 1.99 0.77 -12.39
CA HIS A 242 0.80 1.58 -12.53
C HIS A 242 1.10 3.00 -12.99
N GLY A 243 0.11 3.63 -13.63
CA GLY A 243 0.06 5.06 -13.87
C GLY A 243 -0.15 5.85 -12.58
N ALA A 244 -0.38 7.14 -12.71
CA ALA A 244 -0.74 7.96 -11.55
C ALA A 244 -2.11 7.53 -10.98
N LEU A 245 -2.23 7.52 -9.65
CA LEU A 245 -3.42 7.08 -8.92
C LEU A 245 -3.92 8.17 -7.98
N ILE A 246 -5.22 8.17 -7.76
CA ILE A 246 -5.93 9.05 -6.81
C ILE A 246 -6.62 8.18 -5.78
N ALA A 247 -6.40 8.47 -4.50
CA ALA A 247 -7.12 7.84 -3.39
C ALA A 247 -7.77 8.92 -2.51
N ALA A 248 -9.01 8.71 -2.09
CA ALA A 248 -9.74 9.59 -1.18
C ALA A 248 -10.97 8.90 -0.60
N GLY A 249 -11.65 9.56 0.35
CA GLY A 249 -13.00 9.16 0.75
C GLY A 249 -13.97 9.16 -0.44
N SER A 250 -15.00 8.31 -0.39
CA SER A 250 -15.90 8.04 -1.54
C SER A 250 -16.58 9.27 -2.12
N GLU A 251 -16.86 10.30 -1.31
CA GLU A 251 -17.50 11.54 -1.74
C GLU A 251 -16.50 12.52 -2.37
N LEU A 252 -15.28 12.60 -1.85
CA LEU A 252 -14.24 13.50 -2.34
C LEU A 252 -13.56 12.96 -3.60
N HIS A 253 -13.42 11.64 -3.73
CA HIS A 253 -12.68 10.99 -4.83
C HIS A 253 -13.14 11.47 -6.23
N PRO A 254 -14.44 11.47 -6.60
CA PRO A 254 -14.86 11.93 -7.92
C PRO A 254 -14.55 13.41 -8.17
N LEU A 255 -14.53 14.24 -7.15
CA LEU A 255 -14.18 15.66 -7.26
C LEU A 255 -12.68 15.84 -7.52
N LEU A 256 -11.84 15.09 -6.80
CA LEU A 256 -10.38 15.08 -7.05
C LEU A 256 -10.06 14.56 -8.44
N LEU A 257 -10.73 13.49 -8.87
CA LEU A 257 -10.55 12.92 -10.20
C LEU A 257 -10.88 13.96 -11.28
N SER A 258 -12.06 14.62 -11.18
CA SER A 258 -12.47 15.66 -12.11
C SER A 258 -11.50 16.86 -12.16
N ALA A 259 -10.98 17.26 -10.99
CA ALA A 259 -10.11 18.44 -10.89
C ALA A 259 -8.67 18.18 -11.38
N LEU A 260 -8.15 16.96 -11.19
CA LEU A 260 -6.71 16.67 -11.34
C LEU A 260 -6.37 15.68 -12.45
N ALA A 261 -7.33 14.94 -13.02
CA ALA A 261 -7.07 13.89 -14.02
C ALA A 261 -6.24 14.38 -15.22
N ALA A 262 -6.52 15.58 -15.72
CA ALA A 262 -5.79 16.17 -16.84
C ALA A 262 -4.31 16.46 -16.51
N SER A 263 -3.99 16.74 -15.24
CA SER A 263 -2.63 17.02 -14.78
C SER A 263 -1.85 15.76 -14.39
N LEU A 264 -2.51 14.59 -14.37
CA LEU A 264 -1.93 13.29 -14.06
C LEU A 264 -1.48 12.51 -15.31
N ASN A 265 -1.98 12.89 -16.49
CA ASN A 265 -1.61 12.34 -17.80
C ASN A 265 -0.34 13.01 -18.33
#